data_6aebfbfa12c8dec66413725c22f77ad9
#
_entry.id   6aebfbfa12c8dec66413725c22f77ad9
#
_cell.length_a   1.000
_cell.length_b   1.000
_cell.length_c   1.000
_cell.angle_alpha   90.00
_cell.angle_beta   90.00
_cell.angle_gamma   90.00
#
_symmetry.space_group_name_H-M   'P 1'
#
loop_
_entity.id
_entity.type
_entity.pdbx_description
1 polymer ?
#
loop_
_entity_poly.entity_id
_entity_poly.type
_entity_poly.pdbx_seq_one_letter_code
_entity_poly.pdbx_strand_id
1 'polypeptide(L)'
;YPGIGYGGSCFPKDVKALIKTAEQNGYQMRVLQAVEEVNEQQKSILFEKLQRHFCSDLHNKTIALWGLAFKPETDDMREAPSLILINKLLNIGCKVRVYDPAAMKECRRRIGDSVYYATDMYDAALDADALMLVTEWKEFRLPSWAVIKKAMRTPVLLDGRNIYEKKEIEELGFTYHCIGK
;
A
#
# COMPACT_ATOMS: atom_id res chain seq x y z
N TYR A 1 12.72 -2.39 8.72
CA TYR A 1 11.64 -1.53 9.22
C TYR A 1 10.32 -2.29 9.16
N PRO A 2 9.39 -2.09 10.11
CA PRO A 2 8.06 -2.67 10.01
C PRO A 2 7.34 -2.13 8.76
N GLY A 3 6.54 -2.99 8.12
CA GLY A 3 5.87 -2.68 6.87
C GLY A 3 4.54 -3.41 6.73
N ILE A 4 3.91 -3.27 5.57
CA ILE A 4 2.59 -3.79 5.24
C ILE A 4 2.60 -5.22 4.67
N GLY A 5 3.51 -6.04 5.12
CA GLY A 5 3.68 -7.41 4.64
C GLY A 5 4.66 -7.53 3.46
N TYR A 6 4.96 -8.75 3.12
CA TYR A 6 5.84 -9.09 2.00
C TYR A 6 5.05 -9.59 0.79
N GLY A 7 5.67 -9.46 -0.38
CA GLY A 7 5.18 -9.96 -1.65
C GLY A 7 6.34 -10.47 -2.52
N GLY A 8 6.12 -10.46 -3.82
CA GLY A 8 7.08 -10.92 -4.81
C GLY A 8 6.88 -12.38 -5.22
N SER A 9 7.76 -12.85 -6.11
CA SER A 9 7.60 -14.14 -6.77
C SER A 9 8.24 -15.32 -6.06
N CYS A 10 9.31 -15.08 -5.30
CA CYS A 10 10.11 -16.17 -4.71
C CYS A 10 9.61 -16.51 -3.30
N PHE A 11 9.76 -15.57 -2.36
CA PHE A 11 9.53 -15.85 -0.95
C PHE A 11 8.12 -16.37 -0.64
N PRO A 12 7.00 -15.72 -1.08
CA PRO A 12 5.66 -16.25 -0.81
C PRO A 12 5.44 -17.64 -1.41
N LYS A 13 5.89 -17.84 -2.64
CA LYS A 13 5.74 -19.12 -3.35
C LYS A 13 6.51 -20.25 -2.64
N ASP A 14 7.73 -19.98 -2.21
CA ASP A 14 8.59 -21.00 -1.60
C ASP A 14 8.11 -21.38 -0.20
N VAL A 15 7.62 -20.42 0.58
CA VAL A 15 6.96 -20.68 1.89
C VAL A 15 5.71 -21.53 1.70
N LYS A 16 4.81 -21.15 0.78
CA LYS A 16 3.58 -21.92 0.48
C LYS A 16 3.89 -23.33 -0.03
N ALA A 17 4.91 -23.47 -0.90
CA ALA A 17 5.34 -24.78 -1.40
C ALA A 17 5.89 -25.68 -0.29
N LEU A 18 6.68 -25.11 0.63
CA LEU A 18 7.25 -25.85 1.76
C LEU A 18 6.15 -26.33 2.72
N ILE A 19 5.19 -25.47 3.06
CA ILE A 19 4.01 -25.84 3.87
C ILE A 19 3.27 -27.00 3.22
N LYS A 20 2.95 -26.89 1.92
CA LYS A 20 2.24 -27.93 1.19
C LYS A 20 3.00 -29.25 1.13
N THR A 21 4.33 -29.21 0.91
CA THR A 21 5.18 -30.42 0.90
C THR A 21 5.17 -31.10 2.26
N ALA A 22 5.28 -30.34 3.33
CA ALA A 22 5.23 -30.87 4.70
C ALA A 22 3.89 -31.56 4.99
N GLU A 23 2.77 -30.92 4.64
CA GLU A 23 1.42 -31.47 4.81
C GLU A 23 1.26 -32.80 4.05
N GLN A 24 1.75 -32.87 2.81
CA GLN A 24 1.74 -34.11 2.03
C GLN A 24 2.53 -35.26 2.66
N ASN A 25 3.49 -34.95 3.52
CA ASN A 25 4.28 -35.93 4.28
C ASN A 25 3.82 -36.07 5.75
N GLY A 26 2.60 -35.60 6.08
CA GLY A 26 2.01 -35.77 7.40
C GLY A 26 2.58 -34.82 8.48
N TYR A 27 3.32 -33.79 8.08
CA TYR A 27 3.91 -32.82 9.01
C TYR A 27 3.26 -31.44 8.91
N GLN A 28 2.87 -30.86 10.05
CA GLN A 28 2.30 -29.51 10.09
C GLN A 28 3.36 -28.46 10.44
N MET A 29 3.66 -27.57 9.50
CA MET A 29 4.59 -26.44 9.70
C MET A 29 3.88 -25.23 10.34
N ARG A 30 3.43 -25.37 11.59
CA ARG A 30 2.60 -24.36 12.29
C ARG A 30 3.20 -22.96 12.30
N VAL A 31 4.53 -22.83 12.46
CA VAL A 31 5.19 -21.52 12.46
C VAL A 31 5.09 -20.85 11.10
N LEU A 32 5.31 -21.57 9.99
CA LEU A 32 5.19 -21.00 8.65
C LEU A 32 3.74 -20.69 8.28
N GLN A 33 2.78 -21.52 8.72
CA GLN A 33 1.36 -21.22 8.55
C GLN A 33 0.98 -19.92 9.26
N ALA A 34 1.42 -19.73 10.52
CA ALA A 34 1.19 -18.51 11.26
C ALA A 34 1.86 -17.29 10.59
N VAL A 35 3.05 -17.44 10.00
CA VAL A 35 3.73 -16.37 9.25
C VAL A 35 2.89 -15.94 8.04
N GLU A 36 2.35 -16.88 7.26
CA GLU A 36 1.48 -16.56 6.12
C GLU A 36 0.18 -15.86 6.56
N GLU A 37 -0.47 -16.34 7.63
CA GLU A 37 -1.66 -15.69 8.17
C GLU A 37 -1.40 -14.25 8.61
N VAL A 38 -0.32 -14.01 9.35
CA VAL A 38 0.09 -12.66 9.79
C VAL A 38 0.42 -11.80 8.58
N ASN A 39 1.10 -12.33 7.56
CA ASN A 39 1.42 -11.58 6.34
C ASN A 39 0.15 -11.16 5.58
N GLU A 40 -0.84 -12.03 5.45
CA GLU A 40 -2.10 -11.69 4.79
C GLU A 40 -2.89 -10.62 5.56
N GLN A 41 -2.93 -10.69 6.89
CA GLN A 41 -3.53 -9.67 7.73
C GLN A 41 -2.79 -8.33 7.59
N GLN A 42 -1.46 -8.37 7.59
CA GLN A 42 -0.62 -7.17 7.50
C GLN A 42 -0.83 -6.39 6.19
N LYS A 43 -1.10 -7.06 5.07
CA LYS A 43 -1.40 -6.41 3.80
C LYS A 43 -2.65 -5.51 3.83
N SER A 44 -3.53 -5.71 4.81
CA SER A 44 -4.77 -4.94 4.98
C SER A 44 -4.67 -3.79 5.99
N ILE A 45 -3.59 -3.70 6.75
CA ILE A 45 -3.49 -2.79 7.91
C ILE A 45 -3.69 -1.31 7.56
N LEU A 46 -3.21 -0.85 6.39
CA LEU A 46 -3.42 0.54 5.96
C LEU A 46 -4.89 0.83 5.66
N PHE A 47 -5.59 -0.13 5.06
CA PHE A 47 -7.02 0.00 4.81
C PHE A 47 -7.81 0.09 6.12
N GLU A 48 -7.48 -0.71 7.13
CA GLU A 48 -8.12 -0.66 8.43
C GLU A 48 -7.86 0.67 9.16
N LYS A 49 -6.62 1.20 9.06
CA LYS A 49 -6.29 2.52 9.61
C LYS A 49 -7.07 3.64 8.89
N LEU A 50 -7.22 3.55 7.57
CA LEU A 50 -8.02 4.47 6.78
C LEU A 50 -9.51 4.43 7.19
N GLN A 51 -10.09 3.23 7.33
CA GLN A 51 -11.46 3.06 7.80
C GLN A 51 -11.69 3.68 9.17
N ARG A 52 -10.76 3.46 10.11
CA ARG A 52 -10.83 4.06 11.45
C ARG A 52 -10.76 5.59 11.40
N HIS A 53 -9.88 6.14 10.56
CA HIS A 53 -9.72 7.59 10.42
C HIS A 53 -11.00 8.26 9.92
N PHE A 54 -11.64 7.70 8.90
CA PHE A 54 -12.87 8.24 8.31
C PHE A 54 -14.15 7.66 8.91
N CYS A 55 -14.09 7.00 10.06
CA CYS A 55 -15.27 6.37 10.71
C CYS A 55 -16.08 5.49 9.73
N SER A 56 -15.40 4.77 8.84
CA SER A 56 -15.96 3.96 7.75
C SER A 56 -16.72 4.72 6.65
N ASP A 57 -16.76 6.05 6.68
CA ASP A 57 -17.30 6.88 5.61
C ASP A 57 -16.28 7.08 4.48
N LEU A 58 -16.12 6.07 3.64
CA LEU A 58 -15.13 6.05 2.56
C LEU A 58 -15.75 6.09 1.15
N HIS A 59 -17.07 5.95 1.05
CA HIS A 59 -17.74 5.99 -0.25
C HIS A 59 -17.50 7.33 -0.97
N ASN A 60 -17.13 7.26 -2.25
CA ASN A 60 -16.75 8.42 -3.09
C ASN A 60 -15.49 9.19 -2.67
N LYS A 61 -14.77 8.81 -1.62
CA LYS A 61 -13.47 9.42 -1.31
C LYS A 61 -12.43 9.05 -2.35
N THR A 62 -11.51 9.96 -2.60
CA THR A 62 -10.37 9.74 -3.50
C THR A 62 -9.14 9.39 -2.69
N ILE A 63 -8.57 8.22 -2.94
CA ILE A 63 -7.37 7.73 -2.24
C ILE A 63 -6.22 7.63 -3.23
N ALA A 64 -5.13 8.33 -2.91
CA ALA A 64 -3.88 8.24 -3.65
C ALA A 64 -3.01 7.09 -3.12
N LEU A 65 -2.41 6.31 -4.01
CA LEU A 65 -1.41 5.29 -3.68
C LEU A 65 -0.08 5.62 -4.35
N TRP A 66 0.98 5.70 -3.55
CA TRP A 66 2.36 5.77 -4.00
C TRP A 66 3.04 4.42 -3.83
N GLY A 67 3.46 3.85 -4.95
CA GLY A 67 4.07 2.54 -5.03
C GLY A 67 3.05 1.43 -5.28
N LEU A 68 3.34 0.60 -6.26
CA LEU A 68 2.51 -0.52 -6.71
C LEU A 68 3.27 -1.84 -6.68
N ALA A 69 4.56 -1.82 -7.03
CA ALA A 69 5.43 -2.99 -6.95
C ALA A 69 5.63 -3.46 -5.50
N PHE A 70 5.96 -4.72 -5.28
CA PHE A 70 6.16 -5.29 -3.94
C PHE A 70 7.39 -4.72 -3.21
N LYS A 71 8.34 -4.13 -3.95
CA LYS A 71 9.54 -3.43 -3.46
C LYS A 71 10.01 -2.41 -4.49
N PRO A 72 10.90 -1.46 -4.14
CA PRO A 72 11.54 -0.56 -5.11
C PRO A 72 12.40 -1.30 -6.16
N GLU A 73 12.74 -0.59 -7.24
CA GLU A 73 13.64 -1.04 -8.32
C GLU A 73 13.12 -2.27 -9.10
N THR A 74 11.79 -2.44 -9.17
CA THR A 74 11.14 -3.49 -9.98
C THR A 74 9.73 -3.07 -10.37
N ASP A 75 9.18 -3.70 -11.41
CA ASP A 75 7.77 -3.61 -11.80
C ASP A 75 6.93 -4.81 -11.31
N ASP A 76 7.54 -5.73 -10.55
CA ASP A 76 6.88 -6.96 -10.10
C ASP A 76 5.79 -6.67 -9.06
N MET A 77 4.55 -6.98 -9.41
CA MET A 77 3.37 -6.82 -8.57
C MET A 77 2.80 -8.15 -8.05
N ARG A 78 3.53 -9.26 -8.20
CA ARG A 78 3.06 -10.56 -7.67
C ARG A 78 2.99 -10.52 -6.15
N GLU A 79 1.84 -10.92 -5.61
CA GLU A 79 1.58 -10.87 -4.15
C GLU A 79 1.81 -9.47 -3.52
N ALA A 80 1.76 -8.39 -4.33
CA ALA A 80 1.99 -7.04 -3.84
C ALA A 80 0.81 -6.56 -2.96
N PRO A 81 1.08 -5.97 -1.78
CA PRO A 81 0.06 -5.39 -0.91
C PRO A 81 -0.82 -4.34 -1.59
N SER A 82 -0.26 -3.61 -2.58
CA SER A 82 -0.98 -2.60 -3.36
C SER A 82 -2.25 -3.16 -4.02
N LEU A 83 -2.20 -4.37 -4.59
CA LEU A 83 -3.36 -4.99 -5.25
C LEU A 83 -4.48 -5.27 -4.26
N ILE A 84 -4.15 -5.72 -3.04
CA ILE A 84 -5.14 -5.98 -1.98
C ILE A 84 -5.78 -4.65 -1.53
N LEU A 85 -4.96 -3.61 -1.32
CA LEU A 85 -5.45 -2.29 -0.93
C LEU A 85 -6.36 -1.68 -2.00
N ILE A 86 -5.94 -1.71 -3.28
CA ILE A 86 -6.74 -1.20 -4.40
C ILE A 86 -8.09 -1.92 -4.47
N ASN A 87 -8.10 -3.26 -4.43
CA ASN A 87 -9.33 -4.03 -4.48
C ASN A 87 -10.29 -3.69 -3.32
N LYS A 88 -9.76 -3.57 -2.08
CA LYS A 88 -10.57 -3.19 -0.92
C LYS A 88 -11.16 -1.79 -1.07
N LEU A 89 -10.38 -0.82 -1.56
CA LEU A 89 -10.83 0.56 -1.79
C LEU A 89 -11.92 0.64 -2.87
N LEU A 90 -11.73 -0.03 -4.00
CA LEU A 90 -12.70 -0.06 -5.08
C LEU A 90 -14.02 -0.73 -4.65
N ASN A 91 -13.95 -1.81 -3.89
CA ASN A 91 -15.12 -2.55 -3.41
C ASN A 91 -16.03 -1.74 -2.47
N ILE A 92 -15.47 -0.74 -1.76
CA ILE A 92 -16.27 0.17 -0.92
C ILE A 92 -16.65 1.47 -1.62
N GLY A 93 -16.36 1.59 -2.93
CA GLY A 93 -16.72 2.75 -3.75
C GLY A 93 -15.79 3.94 -3.65
N CYS A 94 -14.52 3.75 -3.25
CA CYS A 94 -13.49 4.79 -3.37
C CYS A 94 -13.07 4.99 -4.81
N LYS A 95 -12.67 6.22 -5.13
CA LYS A 95 -11.86 6.53 -6.32
C LYS A 95 -10.40 6.35 -5.98
N VAL A 96 -9.65 5.65 -6.82
CA VAL A 96 -8.25 5.34 -6.53
C VAL A 96 -7.36 5.99 -7.60
N ARG A 97 -6.35 6.73 -7.16
CA ARG A 97 -5.32 7.33 -8.02
C ARG A 97 -3.98 6.69 -7.68
N VAL A 98 -3.26 6.20 -8.67
CA VAL A 98 -2.04 5.44 -8.43
C VAL A 98 -0.86 6.03 -9.15
N TYR A 99 0.32 5.94 -8.52
CA TYR A 99 1.59 6.24 -9.16
C TYR A 99 2.69 5.31 -8.67
N ASP A 100 3.48 4.80 -9.60
CA ASP A 100 4.68 4.00 -9.37
C ASP A 100 5.69 4.26 -10.49
N PRO A 101 6.98 4.46 -10.22
CA PRO A 101 7.99 4.74 -11.24
C PRO A 101 8.14 3.65 -12.31
N ALA A 102 7.84 2.38 -12.00
CA ALA A 102 8.08 1.24 -12.87
C ALA A 102 6.81 0.42 -13.16
N ALA A 103 5.92 0.23 -12.17
CA ALA A 103 4.88 -0.79 -12.22
C ALA A 103 3.55 -0.34 -12.85
N MET A 104 3.43 0.88 -13.38
CA MET A 104 2.18 1.41 -13.95
C MET A 104 1.60 0.54 -15.07
N LYS A 105 2.45 0.06 -15.98
CA LYS A 105 2.04 -0.82 -17.09
C LYS A 105 1.56 -2.19 -16.60
N GLU A 106 2.29 -2.77 -15.64
CA GLU A 106 1.93 -4.05 -15.04
C GLU A 106 0.64 -3.95 -14.22
N CYS A 107 0.44 -2.85 -13.51
CA CYS A 107 -0.80 -2.57 -12.81
C CYS A 107 -1.99 -2.53 -13.78
N ARG A 108 -1.88 -1.76 -14.88
CA ARG A 108 -2.93 -1.68 -15.90
C ARG A 108 -3.23 -3.04 -16.54
N ARG A 109 -2.20 -3.86 -16.76
CA ARG A 109 -2.36 -5.23 -17.27
C ARG A 109 -3.20 -6.10 -16.33
N ARG A 110 -3.08 -5.90 -15.00
CA ARG A 110 -3.76 -6.72 -13.97
C ARG A 110 -5.18 -6.27 -13.66
N ILE A 111 -5.39 -4.96 -13.54
CA ILE A 111 -6.66 -4.40 -13.04
C ILE A 111 -7.37 -3.48 -14.06
N GLY A 112 -6.84 -3.37 -15.28
CA GLY A 112 -7.43 -2.53 -16.34
C GLY A 112 -7.46 -1.05 -15.97
N ASP A 113 -8.50 -0.36 -16.41
CA ASP A 113 -8.69 1.07 -16.18
C ASP A 113 -9.64 1.36 -14.99
N SER A 114 -9.66 0.49 -13.99
CA SER A 114 -10.47 0.66 -12.78
C SER A 114 -9.96 1.74 -11.81
N VAL A 115 -8.74 2.25 -12.04
CA VAL A 115 -8.09 3.32 -11.27
C VAL A 115 -7.56 4.41 -12.19
N TYR A 116 -7.31 5.60 -11.64
CA TYR A 116 -6.62 6.67 -12.37
C TYR A 116 -5.11 6.46 -12.29
N TYR A 117 -4.45 6.40 -13.44
CA TYR A 117 -3.00 6.28 -13.57
C TYR A 117 -2.37 7.65 -13.68
N ALA A 118 -1.82 8.14 -12.60
CA ALA A 118 -1.21 9.46 -12.52
C ALA A 118 0.11 9.55 -13.30
N THR A 119 0.43 10.76 -13.78
CA THR A 119 1.67 11.03 -14.52
C THR A 119 2.89 11.14 -13.61
N ASP A 120 2.68 11.55 -12.38
CA ASP A 120 3.69 11.65 -11.33
C ASP A 120 3.07 11.55 -9.93
N MET A 121 3.90 11.61 -8.89
CA MET A 121 3.46 11.49 -7.50
C MET A 121 2.57 12.66 -7.05
N TYR A 122 2.74 13.85 -7.61
CA TYR A 122 1.92 15.03 -7.26
C TYR A 122 0.55 14.97 -7.93
N ASP A 123 0.50 14.55 -9.20
CA ASP A 123 -0.76 14.27 -9.89
C ASP A 123 -1.56 13.18 -9.16
N ALA A 124 -0.90 12.14 -8.64
CA ALA A 124 -1.59 11.13 -7.83
C ALA A 124 -2.28 11.74 -6.60
N ALA A 125 -1.65 12.71 -5.94
CA ALA A 125 -2.16 13.36 -4.74
C ALA A 125 -3.26 14.42 -5.01
N LEU A 126 -3.47 14.82 -6.27
CA LEU A 126 -4.43 15.87 -6.62
C LEU A 126 -5.86 15.47 -6.23
N ASP A 127 -6.54 16.33 -5.47
CA ASP A 127 -7.90 16.12 -4.95
C ASP A 127 -8.07 14.83 -4.13
N ALA A 128 -6.99 14.28 -3.58
CA ALA A 128 -7.06 13.10 -2.72
C ALA A 128 -7.53 13.46 -1.30
N ASP A 129 -8.36 12.58 -0.73
CA ASP A 129 -8.80 12.66 0.66
C ASP A 129 -7.78 11.99 1.61
N ALA A 130 -6.96 11.06 1.08
CA ALA A 130 -5.83 10.48 1.79
C ALA A 130 -4.76 10.01 0.81
N LEU A 131 -3.51 9.95 1.28
CA LEU A 131 -2.36 9.41 0.56
C LEU A 131 -1.82 8.20 1.30
N MET A 132 -1.66 7.07 0.60
CA MET A 132 -1.04 5.85 1.11
C MET A 132 0.32 5.63 0.47
N LEU A 133 1.38 5.55 1.26
CA LEU A 133 2.68 5.07 0.82
C LEU A 133 2.74 3.55 0.99
N VAL A 134 2.88 2.85 -0.14
CA VAL A 134 2.85 1.38 -0.20
C VAL A 134 4.24 0.80 -0.50
N THR A 135 5.01 1.47 -1.38
CA THR A 135 6.38 1.06 -1.74
C THR A 135 7.33 2.23 -1.59
N GLU A 136 8.46 2.01 -0.93
CA GLU A 136 9.41 3.05 -0.53
C GLU A 136 10.41 3.44 -1.64
N TRP A 137 9.93 3.90 -2.78
CA TRP A 137 10.78 4.42 -3.84
C TRP A 137 11.59 5.63 -3.36
N LYS A 138 12.78 5.83 -3.92
CA LYS A 138 13.68 6.93 -3.53
C LYS A 138 13.04 8.30 -3.70
N GLU A 139 12.27 8.50 -4.77
CA GLU A 139 11.61 9.78 -5.05
C GLU A 139 10.52 10.14 -4.02
N PHE A 140 9.92 9.16 -3.34
CA PHE A 140 8.93 9.42 -2.30
C PHE A 140 9.55 9.86 -0.97
N ARG A 141 10.87 9.76 -0.79
CA ARG A 141 11.53 10.08 0.49
C ARG A 141 11.58 11.57 0.81
N LEU A 142 11.71 12.40 -0.21
CA LEU A 142 11.85 13.86 -0.05
C LEU A 142 10.91 14.62 -1.00
N PRO A 143 9.59 14.42 -0.88
CA PRO A 143 8.64 15.16 -1.70
C PRO A 143 8.48 16.59 -1.21
N SER A 144 7.96 17.47 -2.06
CA SER A 144 7.50 18.79 -1.62
C SER A 144 6.18 18.68 -0.87
N TRP A 145 6.23 18.49 0.45
CA TRP A 145 5.03 18.39 1.29
C TRP A 145 4.09 19.58 1.18
N ALA A 146 4.64 20.77 0.97
CA ALA A 146 3.85 21.98 0.77
C ALA A 146 2.97 21.88 -0.49
N VAL A 147 3.51 21.32 -1.59
CA VAL A 147 2.77 21.09 -2.83
C VAL A 147 1.69 20.01 -2.61
N ILE A 148 2.05 18.89 -1.98
CA ILE A 148 1.13 17.79 -1.71
C ILE A 148 -0.03 18.25 -0.83
N LYS A 149 0.26 18.94 0.28
CA LYS A 149 -0.77 19.46 1.18
C LYS A 149 -1.75 20.39 0.47
N LYS A 150 -1.25 21.24 -0.44
CA LYS A 150 -2.09 22.15 -1.23
C LYS A 150 -2.92 21.42 -2.29
N ALA A 151 -2.41 20.32 -2.82
CA ALA A 151 -3.09 19.52 -3.85
C ALA A 151 -4.19 18.62 -3.27
N MET A 152 -4.04 18.13 -2.04
CA MET A 152 -4.99 17.24 -1.38
C MET A 152 -6.19 18.00 -0.83
N ARG A 153 -7.35 17.33 -0.73
CA ARG A 153 -8.53 17.85 0.00
C ARG A 153 -8.34 17.81 1.50
N THR A 154 -7.83 16.71 2.00
CA THR A 154 -7.49 16.53 3.41
C THR A 154 -6.07 15.98 3.54
N PRO A 155 -5.22 16.59 4.38
CA PRO A 155 -3.83 16.19 4.51
C PRO A 155 -3.70 14.96 5.42
N VAL A 156 -4.13 13.79 4.94
CA VAL A 156 -4.06 12.51 5.64
C VAL A 156 -3.02 11.63 4.94
N LEU A 157 -1.99 11.22 5.68
CA LEU A 157 -0.91 10.36 5.20
C LEU A 157 -0.88 9.03 5.96
N LEU A 158 -0.96 7.92 5.22
CA LEU A 158 -0.79 6.57 5.74
C LEU A 158 0.53 6.01 5.21
N ASP A 159 1.54 5.93 6.07
CA ASP A 159 2.87 5.43 5.72
C ASP A 159 3.00 3.94 6.03
N GLY A 160 2.92 3.12 4.99
CA GLY A 160 3.05 1.66 5.09
C GLY A 160 4.49 1.18 5.20
N ARG A 161 5.48 2.06 5.11
CA ARG A 161 6.90 1.70 5.07
C ARG A 161 7.72 2.36 6.18
N ASN A 162 7.09 3.23 6.98
CA ASN A 162 7.71 3.97 8.08
C ASN A 162 8.97 4.74 7.65
N ILE A 163 8.92 5.40 6.48
CA ILE A 163 10.06 6.14 5.95
C ILE A 163 10.08 7.60 6.37
N TYR A 164 9.01 8.10 6.98
CA TYR A 164 8.91 9.48 7.45
C TYR A 164 8.91 9.58 8.97
N GLU A 165 9.45 10.68 9.47
CA GLU A 165 9.39 10.98 10.89
C GLU A 165 8.03 11.60 11.24
N LYS A 166 7.33 10.96 12.18
CA LYS A 166 5.97 11.35 12.56
C LYS A 166 5.84 12.82 12.94
N LYS A 167 6.77 13.29 13.80
CA LYS A 167 6.75 14.66 14.31
C LYS A 167 6.89 15.69 13.18
N GLU A 168 7.79 15.44 12.22
CA GLU A 168 8.00 16.34 11.08
C GLU A 168 6.74 16.43 10.20
N ILE A 169 6.10 15.30 9.91
CA ILE A 169 4.89 15.25 9.09
C ILE A 169 3.70 15.93 9.79
N GLU A 170 3.55 15.74 11.09
CA GLU A 170 2.51 16.40 11.88
C GLU A 170 2.74 17.92 12.02
N GLU A 171 3.98 18.39 12.16
CA GLU A 171 4.34 19.81 12.15
C GLU A 171 4.00 20.48 10.80
N LEU A 172 4.08 19.75 9.69
CA LEU A 172 3.62 20.21 8.39
C LEU A 172 2.09 20.24 8.24
N GLY A 173 1.37 19.75 9.26
CA GLY A 173 -0.09 19.78 9.37
C GLY A 173 -0.79 18.62 8.66
N PHE A 174 -0.14 17.47 8.55
CA PHE A 174 -0.77 16.22 8.14
C PHE A 174 -1.26 15.42 9.35
N THR A 175 -2.38 14.73 9.20
CA THR A 175 -2.68 13.60 10.08
C THR A 175 -1.88 12.39 9.60
N TYR A 176 -1.01 11.86 10.45
CA TYR A 176 -0.07 10.81 10.09
C TYR A 176 -0.38 9.48 10.78
N HIS A 177 -0.51 8.45 9.98
CA HIS A 177 -0.65 7.06 10.42
C HIS A 177 0.48 6.22 9.85
N CYS A 178 1.08 5.35 10.67
CA CYS A 178 2.14 4.45 10.25
C CYS A 178 1.97 3.05 10.87
N ILE A 179 2.92 2.14 10.60
CA ILE A 179 2.86 0.76 11.08
C ILE A 179 3.47 0.67 12.48
N GLY A 180 2.77 0.01 13.40
CA GLY A 180 3.28 -0.26 14.75
C GLY A 180 3.22 0.92 15.74
N LYS A 181 2.57 2.03 15.32
CA LYS A 181 2.41 3.23 16.19
C LYS A 181 1.00 3.76 16.08
#